data_f942a9155deeb387e5cc18f8cd99dfca
#
_entry.id   f942a9155deeb387e5cc18f8cd99dfca
#
_cell.length_a   1.000
_cell.length_b   1.000
_cell.length_c   1.000
_cell.angle_alpha   90.00
_cell.angle_beta   90.00
_cell.angle_gamma   90.00
#
_symmetry.space_group_name_H-M   'P 1'
#
loop_
_entity.id
_entity.type
_entity.pdbx_description
1 polymer ?
#
loop_
_entity_poly.entity_id
_entity_poly.type
_entity_poly.pdbx_seq_one_letter_code
_entity_poly.pdbx_strand_id
1 'polypeptide(L)'
;MVGSHPNGTMEDNENEGWSGFRIEEVLEKAKGSVPTTLPNLVLINAGTNDCAQNYDPDNANVRMLEMLEYIWNTSKRASIVLSTLLPNGNNSTEACVLRVNEQYKTLIQEQQALSKKIVLADMHSDKGPLKSDLVDGTHPSDAGYVKMANVWFASIKDAASRGWLESPKRCPRARGRID
;
A
#
# COMPACT_ATOMS: atom_id res chain seq x y z
N MET A 1 -14.40 -4.01 -0.91
CA MET A 1 -13.29 -3.05 -0.99
C MET A 1 -13.83 -1.73 -1.56
N VAL A 2 -13.03 -0.68 -1.66
CA VAL A 2 -13.43 0.61 -2.27
C VAL A 2 -12.27 1.10 -3.12
N GLY A 3 -12.57 1.74 -4.25
CA GLY A 3 -11.57 2.25 -5.18
C GLY A 3 -12.19 2.71 -6.49
N SER A 4 -11.36 3.29 -7.37
CA SER A 4 -11.79 3.83 -8.66
C SER A 4 -11.77 2.80 -9.79
N HIS A 5 -11.11 1.65 -9.57
CA HIS A 5 -10.93 0.61 -10.59
C HIS A 5 -11.41 -0.76 -10.10
N PRO A 6 -12.29 -1.43 -10.86
CA PRO A 6 -12.54 -2.86 -10.66
C PRO A 6 -11.41 -3.68 -11.30
N ASN A 7 -10.94 -4.72 -10.63
CA ASN A 7 -10.01 -5.68 -11.21
C ASN A 7 -10.21 -7.09 -10.63
N GLY A 8 -10.13 -8.10 -11.50
CA GLY A 8 -10.33 -9.50 -11.14
C GLY A 8 -11.81 -9.89 -11.02
N THR A 9 -12.05 -11.11 -10.53
CA THR A 9 -13.36 -11.77 -10.52
C THR A 9 -14.06 -11.77 -9.16
N MET A 10 -13.50 -11.13 -8.14
CA MET A 10 -14.15 -10.99 -6.85
C MET A 10 -15.37 -10.07 -6.97
N GLU A 11 -16.45 -10.37 -6.24
CA GLU A 11 -17.66 -9.55 -6.21
C GLU A 11 -17.37 -8.10 -5.78
N ASP A 12 -16.45 -7.92 -4.84
CA ASP A 12 -16.02 -6.62 -4.32
C ASP A 12 -14.54 -6.40 -4.66
N ASN A 13 -14.26 -6.04 -5.91
CA ASN A 13 -12.94 -6.02 -6.53
C ASN A 13 -12.39 -4.62 -6.82
N GLU A 14 -12.96 -3.58 -6.21
CA GLU A 14 -12.52 -2.20 -6.40
C GLU A 14 -11.15 -1.95 -5.73
N ASN A 15 -10.30 -1.17 -6.39
CA ASN A 15 -8.96 -0.85 -5.92
C ASN A 15 -8.49 0.52 -6.44
N GLU A 16 -7.33 0.99 -5.95
CA GLU A 16 -6.62 2.21 -6.38
C GLU A 16 -5.25 1.86 -6.98
N GLY A 17 -5.14 0.76 -7.70
CA GLY A 17 -3.91 0.38 -8.39
C GLY A 17 -3.69 1.18 -9.68
N TRP A 18 -2.58 1.91 -9.76
CA TRP A 18 -2.22 2.77 -10.90
C TRP A 18 -0.86 2.34 -11.44
N SER A 19 -0.84 1.71 -12.62
CA SER A 19 0.39 1.22 -13.24
C SER A 19 1.34 2.37 -13.60
N GLY A 20 2.62 2.22 -13.27
CA GLY A 20 3.65 3.21 -13.60
C GLY A 20 3.72 4.43 -12.66
N PHE A 21 2.80 4.56 -11.69
CA PHE A 21 2.70 5.73 -10.83
C PHE A 21 3.74 5.71 -9.70
N ARG A 22 4.30 6.88 -9.43
CA ARG A 22 5.18 7.16 -8.29
C ARG A 22 4.35 7.53 -7.06
N ILE A 23 5.00 7.67 -5.92
CA ILE A 23 4.34 7.94 -4.63
C ILE A 23 3.43 9.17 -4.70
N GLU A 24 3.93 10.30 -5.21
CA GLU A 24 3.14 11.54 -5.30
C GLU A 24 1.96 11.43 -6.28
N GLU A 25 2.11 10.66 -7.35
CA GLU A 25 1.03 10.42 -8.31
C GLU A 25 -0.08 9.56 -7.71
N VAL A 26 0.31 8.56 -6.88
CA VAL A 26 -0.64 7.77 -6.09
C VAL A 26 -1.34 8.64 -5.04
N LEU A 27 -0.63 9.57 -4.39
CA LEU A 27 -1.22 10.53 -3.47
C LEU A 27 -2.29 11.40 -4.16
N GLU A 28 -2.03 11.89 -5.38
CA GLU A 28 -3.04 12.67 -6.13
C GLU A 28 -4.32 11.87 -6.40
N LYS A 29 -4.20 10.55 -6.64
CA LYS A 29 -5.38 9.67 -6.77
C LYS A 29 -6.09 9.47 -5.42
N ALA A 30 -5.33 9.28 -4.36
CA ALA A 30 -5.88 9.19 -3.00
C ALA A 30 -6.64 10.47 -2.60
N LYS A 31 -6.20 11.65 -3.04
CA LYS A 31 -6.91 12.92 -2.83
C LYS A 31 -8.31 12.94 -3.47
N GLY A 32 -8.51 12.17 -4.52
CA GLY A 32 -9.83 12.01 -5.17
C GLY A 32 -10.73 10.98 -4.46
N SER A 33 -10.17 9.84 -4.05
CA SER A 33 -10.95 8.69 -3.57
C SER A 33 -11.16 8.66 -2.05
N VAL A 34 -10.16 9.02 -1.26
CA VAL A 34 -10.24 8.94 0.21
C VAL A 34 -11.36 9.82 0.79
N PRO A 35 -11.60 11.07 0.34
CA PRO A 35 -12.70 11.90 0.87
C PRO A 35 -14.08 11.30 0.63
N THR A 36 -14.26 10.58 -0.46
CA THR A 36 -15.56 10.00 -0.86
C THR A 36 -15.82 8.65 -0.22
N THR A 37 -14.77 7.85 0.03
CA THR A 37 -14.88 6.48 0.56
C THR A 37 -14.67 6.40 2.07
N LEU A 38 -13.91 7.34 2.66
CA LEU A 38 -13.54 7.39 4.08
C LEU A 38 -13.12 6.01 4.63
N PRO A 39 -12.10 5.38 4.04
CA PRO A 39 -11.70 4.01 4.38
C PRO A 39 -11.30 3.90 5.85
N ASN A 40 -11.63 2.77 6.48
CA ASN A 40 -11.19 2.43 7.84
C ASN A 40 -9.91 1.60 7.86
N LEU A 41 -9.52 1.04 6.72
CA LEU A 41 -8.27 0.32 6.51
C LEU A 41 -7.73 0.68 5.13
N VAL A 42 -6.44 1.02 5.04
CA VAL A 42 -5.75 1.33 3.79
C VAL A 42 -4.50 0.47 3.68
N LEU A 43 -4.37 -0.26 2.59
CA LEU A 43 -3.17 -1.03 2.24
C LEU A 43 -2.39 -0.26 1.19
N ILE A 44 -1.11 0.03 1.44
CA ILE A 44 -0.27 0.83 0.54
C ILE A 44 0.94 0.04 0.10
N ASN A 45 1.10 -0.10 -1.23
CA ASN A 45 2.32 -0.57 -1.88
C ASN A 45 2.65 0.40 -3.02
N ALA A 46 3.55 1.34 -2.78
CA ALA A 46 3.98 2.36 -3.74
C ALA A 46 5.46 2.70 -3.53
N GLY A 47 6.17 3.09 -4.58
CA GLY A 47 7.59 3.47 -4.55
C GLY A 47 8.49 2.65 -5.48
N THR A 48 8.02 1.52 -6.03
CA THR A 48 8.81 0.75 -7.01
C THR A 48 9.11 1.57 -8.25
N ASN A 49 8.15 2.40 -8.71
CA ASN A 49 8.35 3.27 -9.87
C ASN A 49 9.29 4.44 -9.57
N ASP A 50 9.34 4.93 -8.34
CA ASP A 50 10.35 5.91 -7.91
C ASP A 50 11.76 5.33 -8.08
N CYS A 51 11.95 4.07 -7.68
CA CYS A 51 13.21 3.37 -7.89
C CYS A 51 13.52 3.08 -9.36
N ALA A 52 12.55 2.55 -10.12
CA ALA A 52 12.75 2.20 -11.52
C ALA A 52 13.02 3.42 -12.41
N GLN A 53 12.41 4.56 -12.07
CA GLN A 53 12.59 5.84 -12.77
C GLN A 53 13.70 6.70 -12.17
N ASN A 54 14.35 6.24 -11.10
CA ASN A 54 15.34 7.00 -10.33
C ASN A 54 14.83 8.40 -9.93
N TYR A 55 13.59 8.46 -9.46
CA TYR A 55 12.92 9.70 -9.11
C TYR A 55 13.03 9.98 -7.62
N ASP A 56 14.02 10.75 -7.22
CA ASP A 56 14.30 11.18 -5.85
C ASP A 56 14.10 10.07 -4.78
N PRO A 57 14.73 8.90 -4.94
CA PRO A 57 14.50 7.78 -4.03
C PRO A 57 15.00 8.05 -2.61
N ASP A 58 15.92 8.98 -2.43
CA ASP A 58 16.48 9.31 -1.11
C ASP A 58 15.47 10.06 -0.21
N ASN A 59 14.43 10.65 -0.80
CA ASN A 59 13.32 11.30 -0.09
C ASN A 59 11.99 10.54 -0.24
N ALA A 60 12.00 9.24 -0.51
CA ALA A 60 10.79 8.44 -0.65
C ALA A 60 9.96 8.41 0.63
N ASN A 61 10.60 8.38 1.81
CA ASN A 61 9.93 8.45 3.11
C ASN A 61 9.19 9.78 3.32
N VAL A 62 9.72 10.89 2.84
CA VAL A 62 9.07 12.21 2.98
C VAL A 62 7.77 12.24 2.17
N ARG A 63 7.82 11.80 0.91
CA ARG A 63 6.62 11.72 0.05
C ARG A 63 5.61 10.69 0.57
N MET A 64 6.09 9.57 1.11
CA MET A 64 5.22 8.59 1.74
C MET A 64 4.56 9.17 3.01
N LEU A 65 5.29 9.88 3.85
CA LEU A 65 4.74 10.54 5.04
C LEU A 65 3.62 11.51 4.66
N GLU A 66 3.80 12.31 3.61
CA GLU A 66 2.76 13.22 3.11
C GLU A 66 1.47 12.45 2.75
N MET A 67 1.60 11.29 2.10
CA MET A 67 0.45 10.42 1.78
C MET A 67 -0.21 9.88 3.06
N LEU A 68 0.56 9.38 4.02
CA LEU A 68 0.04 8.85 5.27
C LEU A 68 -0.72 9.94 6.06
N GLU A 69 -0.15 11.13 6.18
CA GLU A 69 -0.77 12.26 6.87
C GLU A 69 -2.05 12.70 6.17
N TYR A 70 -2.05 12.78 4.84
CA TYR A 70 -3.26 13.09 4.09
C TYR A 70 -4.39 12.09 4.38
N ILE A 71 -4.09 10.79 4.35
CA ILE A 71 -5.07 9.74 4.64
C ILE A 71 -5.61 9.87 6.07
N TRP A 72 -4.76 10.00 7.08
CA TRP A 72 -5.20 10.15 8.48
C TRP A 72 -5.97 11.45 8.72
N ASN A 73 -5.60 12.54 8.05
CA ASN A 73 -6.30 13.81 8.17
C ASN A 73 -7.68 13.77 7.53
N THR A 74 -7.84 13.04 6.45
CA THR A 74 -9.10 12.93 5.71
C THR A 74 -10.01 11.84 6.28
N SER A 75 -9.48 10.65 6.55
CA SER A 75 -10.21 9.53 7.15
C SER A 75 -9.68 9.24 8.56
N LYS A 76 -10.22 9.93 9.55
CA LYS A 76 -9.75 9.88 10.95
C LYS A 76 -9.77 8.48 11.59
N ARG A 77 -10.47 7.52 10.98
CA ARG A 77 -10.59 6.13 11.45
C ARG A 77 -9.66 5.18 10.72
N ALA A 78 -8.90 5.67 9.75
CA ALA A 78 -8.04 4.84 8.94
C ALA A 78 -6.91 4.24 9.78
N SER A 79 -6.81 2.92 9.75
CA SER A 79 -5.58 2.19 10.04
C SER A 79 -4.85 1.97 8.74
N ILE A 80 -3.53 2.13 8.73
CA ILE A 80 -2.72 1.94 7.53
C ILE A 80 -1.84 0.71 7.69
N VAL A 81 -1.76 -0.08 6.64
CA VAL A 81 -0.74 -1.12 6.46
C VAL A 81 0.14 -0.67 5.31
N LEU A 82 1.36 -0.25 5.62
CA LEU A 82 2.35 0.14 4.63
C LEU A 82 3.28 -1.04 4.36
N SER A 83 3.41 -1.43 3.09
CA SER A 83 4.35 -2.50 2.73
C SER A 83 5.74 -1.96 2.43
N THR A 84 6.74 -2.81 2.67
CA THR A 84 8.00 -2.70 1.93
C THR A 84 7.75 -2.99 0.45
N LEU A 85 8.65 -2.51 -0.41
CA LEU A 85 8.66 -2.83 -1.83
C LEU A 85 9.11 -4.28 -2.04
N LEU A 86 8.63 -4.91 -3.09
CA LEU A 86 9.00 -6.26 -3.48
C LEU A 86 10.47 -6.31 -3.97
N PRO A 87 11.12 -7.49 -3.95
CA PRO A 87 12.37 -7.68 -4.66
C PRO A 87 12.24 -7.32 -6.15
N ASN A 88 13.33 -6.86 -6.74
CA ASN A 88 13.36 -6.53 -8.17
C ASN A 88 14.50 -7.29 -8.89
N GLY A 89 14.21 -7.77 -10.10
CA GLY A 89 15.19 -8.50 -10.92
C GLY A 89 16.29 -7.60 -11.49
N ASN A 90 16.03 -6.29 -11.65
CA ASN A 90 17.03 -5.33 -12.06
C ASN A 90 17.87 -4.89 -10.86
N ASN A 91 19.19 -5.08 -10.92
CA ASN A 91 20.08 -4.84 -9.80
C ASN A 91 20.13 -3.37 -9.34
N SER A 92 20.01 -2.40 -10.25
CA SER A 92 20.00 -0.99 -9.87
C SER A 92 18.70 -0.60 -9.18
N THR A 93 17.57 -1.09 -9.68
CA THR A 93 16.26 -0.92 -9.04
C THR A 93 16.22 -1.62 -7.69
N GLU A 94 16.77 -2.83 -7.59
CA GLU A 94 16.85 -3.58 -6.33
C GLU A 94 17.66 -2.83 -5.26
N ALA A 95 18.81 -2.29 -5.63
CA ALA A 95 19.62 -1.49 -4.69
C ALA A 95 18.86 -0.26 -4.15
N CYS A 96 18.04 0.36 -5.00
CA CYS A 96 17.13 1.43 -4.60
C CYS A 96 16.01 0.90 -3.69
N VAL A 97 15.35 -0.19 -4.07
CA VAL A 97 14.29 -0.85 -3.29
C VAL A 97 14.73 -1.12 -1.86
N LEU A 98 15.94 -1.67 -1.69
CA LEU A 98 16.48 -1.94 -0.35
C LEU A 98 16.61 -0.67 0.50
N ARG A 99 17.10 0.44 -0.09
CA ARG A 99 17.21 1.73 0.61
C ARG A 99 15.84 2.30 0.98
N VAL A 100 14.89 2.26 0.05
CA VAL A 100 13.52 2.75 0.30
C VAL A 100 12.83 1.89 1.36
N ASN A 101 13.06 0.58 1.37
CA ASN A 101 12.51 -0.31 2.39
C ASN A 101 13.00 0.04 3.80
N GLU A 102 14.27 0.38 3.96
CA GLU A 102 14.78 0.86 5.26
C GLU A 102 14.19 2.21 5.67
N GLN A 103 13.98 3.12 4.71
CA GLN A 103 13.27 4.38 4.96
C GLN A 103 11.83 4.10 5.46
N TYR A 104 11.11 3.18 4.84
CA TYR A 104 9.74 2.84 5.23
C TYR A 104 9.67 2.17 6.61
N LYS A 105 10.60 1.27 6.91
CA LYS A 105 10.69 0.65 8.24
C LYS A 105 10.90 1.71 9.33
N THR A 106 11.83 2.64 9.10
CA THR A 106 12.11 3.76 10.01
C THR A 106 10.87 4.65 10.15
N LEU A 107 10.27 5.06 9.05
CA LEU A 107 9.05 5.88 9.03
C LEU A 107 7.91 5.23 9.84
N ILE A 108 7.69 3.92 9.66
CA ILE A 108 6.66 3.21 10.41
C ILE A 108 6.94 3.24 11.92
N GLN A 109 8.19 3.01 12.34
CA GLN A 109 8.57 3.07 13.76
C GLN A 109 8.35 4.47 14.35
N GLU A 110 8.72 5.52 13.62
CA GLU A 110 8.50 6.91 14.03
C GLU A 110 6.99 7.21 14.17
N GLN A 111 6.18 6.79 13.20
CA GLN A 111 4.74 7.02 13.26
C GLN A 111 4.06 6.20 14.38
N GLN A 112 4.54 4.98 14.66
CA GLN A 112 4.07 4.20 15.81
C GLN A 112 4.41 4.86 17.14
N ALA A 113 5.60 5.45 17.27
CA ALA A 113 5.99 6.21 18.46
C ALA A 113 5.07 7.43 18.70
N LEU A 114 4.50 7.99 17.63
CA LEU A 114 3.47 9.04 17.68
C LEU A 114 2.03 8.47 17.85
N SER A 115 1.91 7.20 18.20
CA SER A 115 0.62 6.50 18.39
C SER A 115 -0.28 6.48 17.16
N LYS A 116 0.28 6.58 15.95
CA LYS A 116 -0.46 6.42 14.71
C LYS A 116 -0.78 4.94 14.46
N LYS A 117 -1.97 4.66 13.93
CA LYS A 117 -2.42 3.30 13.59
C LYS A 117 -1.76 2.84 12.27
N ILE A 118 -0.53 2.36 12.33
CA ILE A 118 0.23 1.89 11.19
C ILE A 118 0.93 0.56 11.50
N VAL A 119 0.88 -0.38 10.54
CA VAL A 119 1.51 -1.70 10.59
C VAL A 119 2.41 -1.88 9.38
N LEU A 120 3.54 -2.56 9.55
CA LEU A 120 4.42 -2.98 8.46
C LEU A 120 3.88 -4.27 7.83
N ALA A 121 3.81 -4.32 6.50
CA ALA A 121 3.70 -5.54 5.70
C ALA A 121 5.05 -5.78 5.01
N ASP A 122 5.92 -6.62 5.58
CA ASP A 122 7.27 -6.81 5.02
C ASP A 122 7.25 -7.77 3.84
N MET A 123 7.02 -7.22 2.64
CA MET A 123 6.99 -7.95 1.37
C MET A 123 8.39 -8.39 0.92
N HIS A 124 9.45 -7.84 1.51
CA HIS A 124 10.85 -8.20 1.19
C HIS A 124 11.44 -9.23 2.17
N SER A 125 10.60 -9.79 3.04
CA SER A 125 10.99 -10.86 3.95
C SER A 125 10.95 -12.23 3.26
N ASP A 126 11.42 -13.28 3.95
CA ASP A 126 11.34 -14.68 3.52
C ASP A 126 9.90 -15.19 3.33
N LYS A 127 8.91 -14.50 3.88
CA LYS A 127 7.48 -14.79 3.71
C LYS A 127 6.87 -14.10 2.51
N GLY A 128 7.52 -13.07 1.97
CA GLY A 128 7.09 -12.35 0.78
C GLY A 128 7.49 -13.05 -0.52
N PRO A 129 7.17 -12.45 -1.67
CA PRO A 129 7.66 -12.92 -2.96
C PRO A 129 9.19 -12.89 -3.04
N LEU A 130 9.77 -13.91 -3.63
CA LEU A 130 11.19 -13.95 -3.99
C LEU A 130 11.37 -13.46 -5.45
N LYS A 131 12.60 -13.18 -5.87
CA LYS A 131 12.90 -12.84 -7.28
C LYS A 131 12.44 -13.93 -8.26
N SER A 132 12.47 -15.20 -7.84
CA SER A 132 11.96 -16.34 -8.62
C SER A 132 10.44 -16.37 -8.76
N ASP A 133 9.71 -15.61 -7.96
CA ASP A 133 8.25 -15.51 -8.04
C ASP A 133 7.79 -14.36 -8.96
N LEU A 134 8.73 -13.68 -9.64
CA LEU A 134 8.43 -12.56 -10.54
C LEU A 134 8.36 -13.06 -11.99
N VAL A 135 7.40 -12.57 -12.78
CA VAL A 135 7.21 -12.97 -14.18
C VAL A 135 8.10 -12.19 -15.15
N ASP A 136 8.43 -10.94 -14.82
CA ASP A 136 9.20 -10.04 -15.68
C ASP A 136 10.32 -9.31 -14.91
N GLY A 137 10.65 -9.80 -13.72
CA GLY A 137 11.62 -9.18 -12.82
C GLY A 137 11.06 -8.05 -11.95
N THR A 138 9.79 -7.69 -12.11
CA THR A 138 9.11 -6.65 -11.30
C THR A 138 7.76 -7.12 -10.76
N HIS A 139 6.94 -7.74 -11.58
CA HIS A 139 5.59 -8.13 -11.23
C HIS A 139 5.52 -9.58 -10.75
N PRO A 140 4.80 -9.85 -9.66
CA PRO A 140 4.64 -11.22 -9.17
C PRO A 140 3.87 -12.12 -10.12
N SER A 141 4.23 -13.40 -10.14
CA SER A 141 3.39 -14.48 -10.66
C SER A 141 2.19 -14.72 -9.75
N ASP A 142 1.25 -15.57 -10.15
CA ASP A 142 0.12 -15.96 -9.31
C ASP A 142 0.58 -16.50 -7.94
N ALA A 143 1.65 -17.32 -7.93
CA ALA A 143 2.26 -17.80 -6.68
C ALA A 143 2.87 -16.66 -5.85
N GLY A 144 3.47 -15.68 -6.49
CA GLY A 144 3.97 -14.46 -5.83
C GLY A 144 2.85 -13.63 -5.23
N TYR A 145 1.73 -13.45 -5.92
CA TYR A 145 0.56 -12.77 -5.38
C TYR A 145 -0.06 -13.50 -4.19
N VAL A 146 -0.06 -14.84 -4.17
CA VAL A 146 -0.50 -15.61 -2.98
C VAL A 146 0.41 -15.32 -1.78
N LYS A 147 1.72 -15.22 -1.96
CA LYS A 147 2.65 -14.83 -0.88
C LYS A 147 2.37 -13.41 -0.39
N MET A 148 2.18 -12.45 -1.30
CA MET A 148 1.77 -11.08 -0.94
C MET A 148 0.47 -11.07 -0.13
N ALA A 149 -0.55 -11.81 -0.56
CA ALA A 149 -1.84 -11.90 0.14
C ALA A 149 -1.67 -12.43 1.56
N ASN A 150 -0.79 -13.41 1.78
CA ASN A 150 -0.51 -13.94 3.12
C ASN A 150 0.18 -12.90 4.02
N VAL A 151 1.11 -12.11 3.48
CA VAL A 151 1.78 -11.02 4.22
C VAL A 151 0.77 -9.92 4.56
N TRP A 152 -0.06 -9.50 3.60
CA TRP A 152 -1.14 -8.54 3.85
C TRP A 152 -2.09 -9.03 4.94
N PHE A 153 -2.55 -10.27 4.83
CA PHE A 153 -3.49 -10.85 5.78
C PHE A 153 -2.91 -10.92 7.21
N ALA A 154 -1.64 -11.30 7.35
CA ALA A 154 -0.96 -11.31 8.64
C ALA A 154 -0.91 -9.90 9.26
N SER A 155 -0.59 -8.87 8.44
CA SER A 155 -0.51 -7.48 8.90
C SER A 155 -1.89 -6.90 9.25
N ILE A 156 -2.94 -7.26 8.50
CA ILE A 156 -4.33 -6.90 8.84
C ILE A 156 -4.74 -7.55 10.18
N LYS A 157 -4.38 -8.80 10.42
CA LYS A 157 -4.63 -9.47 11.69
C LYS A 157 -3.88 -8.80 12.84
N ASP A 158 -2.67 -8.30 12.64
CA ASP A 158 -1.95 -7.53 13.65
C ASP A 158 -2.70 -6.23 13.97
N ALA A 159 -3.12 -5.46 12.98
CA ALA A 159 -3.94 -4.27 13.20
C ALA A 159 -5.26 -4.59 13.95
N ALA A 160 -5.91 -5.70 13.61
CA ALA A 160 -7.12 -6.16 14.28
C ALA A 160 -6.87 -6.53 15.75
N SER A 161 -5.77 -7.25 16.05
CA SER A 161 -5.41 -7.66 17.42
C SER A 161 -5.11 -6.48 18.33
N ARG A 162 -4.67 -5.36 17.76
CA ARG A 162 -4.45 -4.08 18.46
C ARG A 162 -5.75 -3.28 18.67
N GLY A 163 -6.90 -3.78 18.19
CA GLY A 163 -8.17 -3.06 18.25
C GLY A 163 -8.25 -1.83 17.32
N TRP A 164 -7.43 -1.79 16.27
CA TRP A 164 -7.34 -0.63 15.39
C TRP A 164 -8.35 -0.64 14.24
N LEU A 165 -8.98 -1.77 13.96
CA LEU A 165 -9.99 -1.87 12.90
C LEU A 165 -11.35 -1.42 13.42
N GLU A 166 -11.75 -0.23 13.04
CA GLU A 166 -13.07 0.31 13.35
C GLU A 166 -14.09 -0.13 12.29
N SER A 167 -15.38 -0.13 12.62
CA SER A 167 -16.43 -0.41 11.63
C SER A 167 -16.40 0.61 10.49
N PRO A 168 -16.57 0.20 9.22
CA PRO A 168 -16.59 1.15 8.12
C PRO A 168 -17.75 2.13 8.26
N LYS A 169 -17.57 3.38 7.80
CA LYS A 169 -18.71 4.27 7.60
C LYS A 169 -19.55 3.71 6.45
N ARG A 170 -20.87 3.75 6.59
CA ARG A 170 -21.74 3.54 5.43
C ARG A 170 -21.53 4.71 4.48
N CYS A 171 -20.77 4.52 3.40
CA CYS A 171 -20.81 5.45 2.29
C CYS A 171 -22.25 5.43 1.72
N PRO A 172 -22.87 6.58 1.43
CA PRO A 172 -24.05 6.58 0.61
C PRO A 172 -23.63 5.89 -0.71
N ARG A 173 -24.20 4.72 -1.00
CA ARG A 173 -24.02 4.09 -2.32
C ARG A 173 -24.35 5.16 -3.35
N ALA A 174 -23.42 5.45 -4.27
CA ALA A 174 -23.74 6.22 -5.46
C ALA A 174 -24.97 5.55 -6.09
N ARG A 175 -26.14 6.22 -6.05
CA ARG A 175 -27.33 5.74 -6.72
C ARG A 175 -27.04 5.76 -8.22
N GLY A 176 -26.83 4.61 -8.83
CA GLY A 176 -26.61 4.50 -10.27
C GLY A 176 -25.95 3.21 -10.72
N ARG A 177 -26.43 2.05 -10.28
CA ARG A 177 -26.54 0.88 -11.16
C ARG A 177 -28.03 0.57 -11.25
N ILE A 178 -28.62 1.00 -12.33
CA ILE A 178 -29.88 0.44 -12.84
C ILE A 178 -29.50 -0.92 -13.41
N ASP A 179 -30.18 -1.96 -12.94
CA ASP A 179 -30.09 -3.35 -13.41
C ASP A 179 -30.24 -3.45 -14.94
#